data_e0f6eeb953c2525fded6885b61033cad
#
_entry.id   e0f6eeb953c2525fded6885b61033cad
#
_cell.length_a   1.000
_cell.length_b   1.000
_cell.length_c   1.000
_cell.angle_alpha   90.00
_cell.angle_beta   90.00
_cell.angle_gamma   90.00
#
_symmetry.space_group_name_H-M   'P 1'
#
loop_
_entity.id
_entity.type
_entity.pdbx_description
1 polymer ?
#
loop_
_entity_poly.entity_id
_entity_poly.type
_entity_poly.pdbx_seq_one_letter_code
_entity_poly.pdbx_strand_id
1 'polypeptide(L)'
;MHGAAWVACCGIIATCLGSPLTTLDPDTTCYYGSKAFAIGENFLKSTCEPCVCAEGRTISCVYITCAQTHCVNPAYLSSQCCRECPDGLNCQHGDKMIKEGETYTDGDVTCRCQFVPQQSGPAHRAVCNNTHT
;
A
#
# COMPACT_ATOMS: atom_id res chain seq x y z
N MET A 1 -69.63 34.46 -19.93
CA MET A 1 -68.96 33.62 -20.99
C MET A 1 -67.68 33.11 -20.47
N HIS A 2 -67.58 31.81 -20.31
CA HIS A 2 -66.64 31.17 -19.48
C HIS A 2 -65.49 30.64 -20.34
N GLY A 3 -64.25 31.11 -20.10
CA GLY A 3 -63.04 30.56 -20.68
C GLY A 3 -62.28 29.79 -19.65
N ALA A 4 -62.47 28.47 -19.65
CA ALA A 4 -61.69 27.60 -18.82
C ALA A 4 -60.29 27.40 -19.46
N ALA A 5 -59.27 27.96 -18.86
CA ALA A 5 -57.87 27.69 -19.24
C ALA A 5 -57.48 26.35 -18.68
N TRP A 6 -57.31 25.38 -19.56
CA TRP A 6 -56.67 24.07 -19.21
C TRP A 6 -55.17 24.29 -19.08
N VAL A 7 -54.69 24.29 -17.87
CA VAL A 7 -53.28 24.17 -17.60
C VAL A 7 -52.91 22.70 -17.81
N ALA A 8 -52.28 22.44 -18.95
CA ALA A 8 -51.67 21.16 -19.21
C ALA A 8 -50.47 20.97 -18.25
N CYS A 9 -50.72 20.21 -17.19
CA CYS A 9 -49.67 19.78 -16.31
C CYS A 9 -48.80 18.74 -17.08
N CYS A 10 -47.73 19.18 -17.71
CA CYS A 10 -46.73 18.33 -18.30
C CYS A 10 -46.03 17.60 -17.14
N GLY A 11 -46.54 16.39 -16.85
CA GLY A 11 -45.92 15.49 -15.88
C GLY A 11 -44.57 15.03 -16.42
N ILE A 12 -43.51 15.71 -16.06
CA ILE A 12 -42.17 15.20 -16.14
C ILE A 12 -42.09 14.13 -15.04
N ILE A 13 -42.21 12.89 -15.43
CA ILE A 13 -41.87 11.76 -14.57
C ILE A 13 -40.36 11.83 -14.40
N ALA A 14 -39.90 12.57 -13.41
CA ALA A 14 -38.58 12.44 -12.89
C ALA A 14 -38.51 11.03 -12.26
N THR A 15 -38.10 10.03 -13.04
CA THR A 15 -37.65 8.80 -12.49
C THR A 15 -36.42 9.11 -11.63
N CYS A 16 -36.63 9.39 -10.37
CA CYS A 16 -35.59 9.29 -9.37
C CYS A 16 -35.13 7.84 -9.41
N LEU A 17 -34.06 7.59 -10.17
CA LEU A 17 -33.24 6.41 -9.97
C LEU A 17 -32.60 6.57 -8.59
N GLY A 18 -33.42 6.33 -7.57
CA GLY A 18 -32.93 6.09 -6.24
C GLY A 18 -32.02 4.89 -6.35
N SER A 19 -30.70 5.14 -6.24
CA SER A 19 -29.75 4.07 -5.98
C SER A 19 -30.35 3.24 -4.84
N PRO A 20 -30.49 1.91 -4.96
CA PRO A 20 -30.97 1.12 -3.85
C PRO A 20 -30.01 1.39 -2.69
N LEU A 21 -30.48 2.02 -1.65
CA LEU A 21 -29.86 2.00 -0.34
C LEU A 21 -29.81 0.51 0.00
N THR A 22 -28.67 -0.11 -0.25
CA THR A 22 -28.38 -1.46 0.18
C THR A 22 -28.40 -1.41 1.71
N THR A 23 -29.57 -1.65 2.28
CA THR A 23 -29.66 -1.91 3.73
C THR A 23 -28.88 -3.18 3.96
N LEU A 24 -27.68 -3.04 4.53
CA LEU A 24 -26.88 -4.18 4.93
C LEU A 24 -27.71 -4.98 5.96
N ASP A 25 -28.00 -6.21 5.60
CA ASP A 25 -28.74 -7.11 6.47
C ASP A 25 -27.88 -7.38 7.72
N PRO A 26 -28.39 -7.11 8.93
CA PRO A 26 -27.63 -7.31 10.15
C PRO A 26 -27.13 -8.74 10.34
N ASP A 27 -27.81 -9.73 9.72
CA ASP A 27 -27.40 -11.15 9.78
C ASP A 27 -26.23 -11.50 8.83
N THR A 28 -25.96 -10.64 7.84
CA THR A 28 -24.88 -10.84 6.85
C THR A 28 -23.81 -9.77 6.94
N THR A 29 -23.69 -9.09 8.08
CA THR A 29 -22.82 -7.92 8.23
C THR A 29 -21.87 -8.08 9.41
N CYS A 30 -20.58 -7.81 9.18
CA CYS A 30 -19.59 -7.65 10.23
C CYS A 30 -19.47 -6.17 10.63
N TYR A 31 -19.21 -5.93 11.89
CA TYR A 31 -18.94 -4.57 12.39
C TYR A 31 -17.52 -4.46 12.93
N TYR A 32 -16.79 -3.44 12.47
CA TYR A 32 -15.51 -3.07 13.03
C TYR A 32 -15.49 -1.58 13.34
N GLY A 33 -15.46 -1.23 14.62
CA GLY A 33 -15.70 0.13 15.09
C GLY A 33 -17.11 0.59 14.70
N SER A 34 -17.20 1.71 14.00
CA SER A 34 -18.46 2.27 13.49
C SER A 34 -18.78 1.88 12.04
N LYS A 35 -17.97 1.03 11.42
CA LYS A 35 -18.12 0.61 10.01
C LYS A 35 -18.74 -0.77 9.92
N ALA A 36 -19.61 -0.94 8.94
CA ALA A 36 -20.25 -2.20 8.60
C ALA A 36 -19.68 -2.73 7.28
N PHE A 37 -19.45 -4.03 7.20
CA PHE A 37 -18.88 -4.72 6.04
C PHE A 37 -19.75 -5.94 5.71
N ALA A 38 -20.09 -6.12 4.44
CA ALA A 38 -20.82 -7.27 3.98
C ALA A 38 -19.94 -8.54 4.04
N ILE A 39 -20.58 -9.73 4.15
CA ILE A 39 -19.85 -11.00 4.06
C ILE A 39 -19.10 -11.07 2.72
N GLY A 40 -17.81 -11.41 2.75
CA GLY A 40 -16.91 -11.42 1.62
C GLY A 40 -16.23 -10.07 1.33
N GLU A 41 -16.63 -9.00 2.00
CA GLU A 41 -16.00 -7.69 1.82
C GLU A 41 -14.65 -7.62 2.54
N ASN A 42 -13.64 -7.12 1.78
CA ASN A 42 -12.29 -6.90 2.30
C ASN A 42 -12.13 -5.48 2.81
N PHE A 43 -11.44 -5.33 3.91
CA PHE A 43 -11.08 -4.04 4.46
C PHE A 43 -9.71 -4.07 5.15
N LEU A 44 -9.14 -2.91 5.42
CA LEU A 44 -7.89 -2.79 6.16
C LEU A 44 -8.17 -2.35 7.59
N LYS A 45 -7.81 -3.17 8.55
CA LYS A 45 -7.78 -2.78 9.96
C LYS A 45 -6.57 -1.88 10.25
N SER A 46 -5.46 -2.19 9.61
CA SER A 46 -4.28 -1.34 9.49
C SER A 46 -3.60 -1.59 8.15
N THR A 47 -2.58 -0.81 7.79
CA THR A 47 -1.81 -1.03 6.55
C THR A 47 -1.19 -2.42 6.47
N CYS A 48 -0.93 -3.07 7.62
CA CYS A 48 -0.34 -4.40 7.72
C CYS A 48 -1.33 -5.50 8.11
N GLU A 49 -2.61 -5.19 8.22
CA GLU A 49 -3.62 -6.14 8.68
C GLU A 49 -4.87 -6.07 7.78
N PRO A 50 -4.80 -6.66 6.56
CA PRO A 50 -5.96 -6.85 5.74
C PRO A 50 -6.90 -7.87 6.37
N CYS A 51 -8.19 -7.57 6.33
CA CYS A 51 -9.26 -8.38 6.92
C CYS A 51 -10.37 -8.63 5.90
N VAL A 52 -11.13 -9.66 6.13
CA VAL A 52 -12.36 -10.00 5.40
C VAL A 52 -13.48 -10.28 6.39
N CYS A 53 -14.67 -9.81 6.07
CA CYS A 53 -15.88 -10.25 6.78
C CYS A 53 -16.24 -11.66 6.31
N ALA A 54 -16.00 -12.65 7.16
CA ALA A 54 -16.26 -14.06 6.88
C ALA A 54 -17.69 -14.45 7.29
N GLU A 55 -18.11 -15.64 6.87
CA GLU A 55 -19.38 -16.22 7.28
C GLU A 55 -19.49 -16.29 8.81
N GLY A 56 -20.72 -16.24 9.31
CA GLY A 56 -20.99 -16.19 10.75
C GLY A 56 -20.62 -14.84 11.40
N ARG A 57 -20.50 -13.78 10.61
CA ARG A 57 -20.15 -12.42 11.06
C ARG A 57 -18.80 -12.34 11.79
N THR A 58 -17.87 -13.19 11.38
CA THR A 58 -16.54 -13.24 11.95
C THR A 58 -15.58 -12.42 11.11
N ILE A 59 -14.77 -11.57 11.74
CA ILE A 59 -13.70 -10.85 11.05
C ILE A 59 -12.45 -11.73 11.05
N SER A 60 -12.01 -12.11 9.86
CA SER A 60 -10.77 -12.84 9.65
C SER A 60 -9.70 -11.91 9.12
N CYS A 61 -8.57 -11.81 9.81
CA CYS A 61 -7.47 -10.94 9.45
C CYS A 61 -6.17 -11.71 9.25
N VAL A 62 -5.33 -11.22 8.34
CA VAL A 62 -3.98 -11.73 8.13
C VAL A 62 -2.99 -10.62 8.49
N TYR A 63 -1.99 -10.94 9.29
CA TYR A 63 -0.94 -9.99 9.60
C TYR A 63 0.22 -10.16 8.61
N ILE A 64 0.55 -9.06 7.89
CA ILE A 64 1.65 -9.04 6.94
C ILE A 64 2.96 -8.88 7.70
N THR A 65 3.87 -9.84 7.54
CA THR A 65 5.23 -9.75 8.08
C THR A 65 6.16 -9.22 6.99
N CYS A 66 6.83 -8.11 7.27
CA CYS A 66 7.73 -7.48 6.32
C CYS A 66 9.09 -8.18 6.26
N ALA A 67 9.58 -8.42 5.05
CA ALA A 67 10.96 -8.81 4.84
C ALA A 67 11.90 -7.64 5.20
N GLN A 68 13.13 -7.98 5.56
CA GLN A 68 14.16 -6.97 5.82
C GLN A 68 14.54 -6.28 4.50
N THR A 69 14.59 -4.95 4.52
CA THR A 69 15.07 -4.15 3.38
C THR A 69 16.60 -4.13 3.36
N HIS A 70 17.16 -4.12 2.15
CA HIS A 70 18.61 -4.20 1.93
C HIS A 70 19.17 -2.92 1.29
N CYS A 71 18.65 -1.77 1.69
CA CYS A 71 19.15 -0.45 1.30
C CYS A 71 19.42 0.41 2.53
N VAL A 72 20.18 1.48 2.37
CA VAL A 72 20.55 2.39 3.47
C VAL A 72 19.49 3.42 3.81
N ASN A 73 18.50 3.61 2.91
CA ASN A 73 17.43 4.60 3.05
C ASN A 73 16.02 3.99 2.91
N PRO A 74 15.69 2.92 3.65
CA PRO A 74 14.37 2.32 3.55
C PRO A 74 13.29 3.28 4.07
N ALA A 75 12.22 3.44 3.32
CA ALA A 75 11.11 4.33 3.62
C ALA A 75 9.76 3.63 3.49
N TYR A 76 8.76 4.10 4.25
CA TYR A 76 7.37 3.74 3.99
C TYR A 76 6.87 4.59 2.83
N LEU A 77 6.54 3.96 1.72
CA LEU A 77 5.81 4.62 0.65
C LEU A 77 4.33 4.68 1.05
N SER A 78 3.61 5.70 0.58
CA SER A 78 2.24 5.98 1.02
C SER A 78 1.33 4.74 0.90
N SER A 79 0.60 4.43 1.96
CA SER A 79 -0.33 3.30 2.10
C SER A 79 0.26 1.89 2.05
N GLN A 80 1.57 1.74 2.09
CA GLN A 80 2.20 0.42 2.15
C GLN A 80 2.46 -0.04 3.59
N CYS A 81 2.34 -1.35 3.81
CA CYS A 81 2.66 -1.97 5.09
C CYS A 81 4.16 -2.01 5.35
N CYS A 82 4.94 -2.37 4.34
CA CYS A 82 6.36 -2.63 4.49
C CYS A 82 7.20 -1.47 3.96
N ARG A 83 8.36 -1.29 4.57
CA ARG A 83 9.37 -0.37 4.04
C ARG A 83 9.91 -0.90 2.72
N GLU A 84 10.14 0.00 1.80
CA GLU A 84 10.75 -0.29 0.51
C GLU A 84 12.00 0.58 0.31
N CYS A 85 12.76 0.24 -0.72
CA CYS A 85 13.94 1.01 -1.13
C CYS A 85 13.52 1.97 -2.25
N PRO A 86 13.23 3.25 -1.96
CA PRO A 86 12.70 4.19 -2.96
C PRO A 86 13.66 4.42 -4.13
N ASP A 87 14.96 4.34 -3.88
CA ASP A 87 16.01 4.50 -4.88
C ASP A 87 16.59 3.16 -5.38
N GLY A 88 15.89 2.06 -5.09
CA GLY A 88 16.38 0.72 -5.35
C GLY A 88 17.40 0.25 -4.31
N LEU A 89 17.99 -0.93 -4.56
CA LEU A 89 19.04 -1.48 -3.71
C LEU A 89 20.29 -0.61 -3.79
N ASN A 90 20.86 -0.31 -2.65
CA ASN A 90 22.01 0.58 -2.55
C ASN A 90 22.85 0.28 -1.32
N CYS A 91 24.07 0.83 -1.30
CA CYS A 91 25.03 0.72 -0.23
C CYS A 91 25.54 2.11 0.18
N GLN A 92 26.09 2.20 1.37
CA GLN A 92 26.76 3.42 1.83
C GLN A 92 28.28 3.21 1.88
N HIS A 93 29.01 4.23 1.40
CA HIS A 93 30.44 4.39 1.61
C HIS A 93 30.71 5.84 2.04
N GLY A 94 31.11 6.03 3.29
CA GLY A 94 31.18 7.39 3.87
C GLY A 94 29.79 8.06 3.78
N ASP A 95 29.76 9.25 3.19
CA ASP A 95 28.53 10.03 2.96
C ASP A 95 27.88 9.76 1.59
N LYS A 96 28.42 8.82 0.82
CA LYS A 96 27.92 8.50 -0.52
C LYS A 96 27.06 7.27 -0.53
N MET A 97 25.92 7.39 -1.20
CA MET A 97 25.04 6.28 -1.54
C MET A 97 25.41 5.80 -2.96
N ILE A 98 25.70 4.49 -3.07
CA ILE A 98 26.08 3.83 -4.32
C ILE A 98 24.94 2.86 -4.66
N LYS A 99 24.37 2.94 -5.86
CA LYS A 99 23.34 2.01 -6.30
C LYS A 99 23.95 0.64 -6.57
N GLU A 100 23.12 -0.39 -6.47
CA GLU A 100 23.54 -1.76 -6.75
C GLU A 100 24.15 -1.87 -8.14
N GLY A 101 25.33 -2.50 -8.21
CA GLY A 101 26.08 -2.67 -9.44
C GLY A 101 26.90 -1.46 -9.88
N GLU A 102 26.65 -0.28 -9.30
CA GLU A 102 27.45 0.92 -9.56
C GLU A 102 28.76 0.92 -8.78
N THR A 103 29.72 1.67 -9.31
CA THR A 103 31.04 1.91 -8.69
C THR A 103 31.18 3.38 -8.33
N TYR A 104 31.82 3.64 -7.21
CA TYR A 104 32.22 4.97 -6.76
C TYR A 104 33.71 4.96 -6.44
N THR A 105 34.45 5.95 -6.97
CA THR A 105 35.90 6.10 -6.72
C THR A 105 36.12 7.34 -5.88
N ASP A 106 36.87 7.18 -4.80
CA ASP A 106 37.33 8.25 -3.93
C ASP A 106 38.83 8.12 -3.75
N GLY A 107 39.57 9.02 -4.39
CA GLY A 107 41.03 8.92 -4.46
C GLY A 107 41.48 7.61 -5.10
N ASP A 108 42.23 6.83 -4.34
CA ASP A 108 42.78 5.54 -4.77
C ASP A 108 41.88 4.34 -4.39
N VAL A 109 40.70 4.60 -3.84
CA VAL A 109 39.75 3.55 -3.42
C VAL A 109 38.59 3.53 -4.38
N THR A 110 38.32 2.35 -4.97
CA THR A 110 37.13 2.11 -5.78
C THR A 110 36.20 1.12 -5.04
N CYS A 111 35.00 1.56 -4.78
CA CYS A 111 33.96 0.79 -4.11
C CYS A 111 32.86 0.41 -5.09
N ARG A 112 32.34 -0.81 -4.99
CA ARG A 112 31.19 -1.26 -5.74
C ARG A 112 30.12 -1.75 -4.78
N CYS A 113 28.87 -1.32 -5.00
CA CYS A 113 27.74 -1.86 -4.26
C CYS A 113 27.34 -3.21 -4.84
N GLN A 114 27.41 -4.25 -4.03
CA GLN A 114 27.06 -5.61 -4.45
C GLN A 114 26.40 -6.39 -3.33
N PHE A 115 25.65 -7.42 -3.72
CA PHE A 115 25.08 -8.36 -2.80
C PHE A 115 26.20 -9.25 -2.22
N VAL A 116 26.26 -9.29 -0.89
CA VAL A 116 27.20 -10.14 -0.15
C VAL A 116 26.38 -11.06 0.75
N PRO A 117 26.29 -12.37 0.46
CA PRO A 117 25.55 -13.31 1.30
C PRO A 117 26.09 -13.30 2.72
N GLN A 118 25.23 -13.01 3.69
CA GLN A 118 25.59 -13.05 5.11
C GLN A 118 24.47 -13.69 5.94
N GLN A 119 24.84 -14.32 7.05
CA GLN A 119 23.89 -14.94 7.98
C GLN A 119 23.14 -13.91 8.83
N SER A 120 23.65 -12.68 8.93
CA SER A 120 23.00 -11.59 9.67
C SER A 120 23.48 -10.22 9.18
N GLY A 121 22.54 -9.32 8.89
CA GLY A 121 22.81 -7.94 8.50
C GLY A 121 22.44 -7.60 7.04
N PRO A 122 22.66 -6.35 6.62
CA PRO A 122 22.33 -5.91 5.28
C PRO A 122 23.12 -6.70 4.23
N ALA A 123 22.38 -7.27 3.28
CA ALA A 123 22.93 -8.12 2.23
C ALA A 123 23.68 -7.32 1.14
N HIS A 124 23.41 -6.02 1.02
CA HIS A 124 24.11 -5.13 0.08
C HIS A 124 25.15 -4.31 0.81
N ARG A 125 26.40 -4.38 0.32
CA ARG A 125 27.54 -3.65 0.90
C ARG A 125 28.42 -3.05 -0.17
N ALA A 126 29.02 -1.91 0.15
CA ALA A 126 30.10 -1.35 -0.63
C ALA A 126 31.37 -2.19 -0.39
N VAL A 127 31.79 -2.89 -1.43
CA VAL A 127 33.07 -3.65 -1.43
C VAL A 127 34.11 -2.78 -2.12
N CYS A 128 35.14 -2.44 -1.38
CA CYS A 128 36.16 -1.47 -1.81
C CYS A 128 37.50 -2.16 -2.04
N ASN A 129 38.18 -1.75 -3.09
CA ASN A 129 39.52 -2.17 -3.42
C ASN A 129 40.42 -0.92 -3.59
N ASN A 130 41.65 -1.00 -3.10
CA ASN A 130 42.66 0.03 -3.38
C ASN A 130 43.17 -0.18 -4.80
N THR A 131 43.20 0.89 -5.58
CA THR A 131 43.68 0.88 -6.96
C THR A 131 45.20 0.97 -7.07
N HIS A 132 45.92 1.01 -5.93
CA HIS A 132 47.37 0.95 -5.93
C HIS A 132 47.87 -0.46 -6.26
N THR A 133 48.33 -0.59 -7.49
CA THR A 133 49.26 -1.66 -7.92
C THR A 133 50.54 -0.97 -8.36
#